data_d5e1d465d3fe8af0102c0da8a4f7ca3c
#
_entry.id   d5e1d465d3fe8af0102c0da8a4f7ca3c
#
_cell.length_a   1.000
_cell.length_b   1.000
_cell.length_c   1.000
_cell.angle_alpha   90.00
_cell.angle_beta   90.00
_cell.angle_gamma   90.00
#
_symmetry.space_group_name_H-M   'P 1'
#
loop_
_entity.id
_entity.type
_entity.pdbx_description
1 polymer ?
#
loop_
_entity_poly.entity_id
_entity_poly.type
_entity_poly.pdbx_seq_one_letter_code
_entity_poly.pdbx_strand_id
1 'polypeptide(L)'
;SDILKATWGTETKVYDSFGNEHMLSVSFTRVPGTNNQWQATVNVDAENAAETMTRVGLGTTDGVENTFVVTFDNFGRLQSVTDSAGNVTNENGQVSIQASFNVPGGNPDAEGNPLRQTMNINLGTIGSIENTITQFAESSSTKAFYQDGYTMGYLDNFKIDASGIITGVYSNGTTRAIGQIAMASFTNQNGLEKAGDNTYVASNNSGLANIGTSGVAGKGSLLDGALEMSNVDLTEQMTD
;
A
#
# COMPACT_ATOMS: atom_id res chain seq x y z
N SER A 1 -45.26 -5.87 3.53
CA SER A 1 -44.36 -6.98 3.90
C SER A 1 -43.03 -6.96 3.14
N ASP A 2 -42.89 -6.14 2.09
CA ASP A 2 -41.65 -6.13 1.25
C ASP A 2 -40.54 -5.21 1.76
N ILE A 3 -40.85 -4.31 2.68
CA ILE A 3 -39.87 -3.43 3.36
C ILE A 3 -38.91 -4.24 4.26
N LEU A 4 -39.31 -5.45 4.65
CA LEU A 4 -38.50 -6.31 5.53
C LEU A 4 -37.32 -7.00 4.81
N LYS A 5 -37.18 -6.87 3.50
CA LYS A 5 -36.12 -7.48 2.68
C LYS A 5 -35.34 -6.46 1.85
N ALA A 6 -35.31 -5.20 2.29
CA ALA A 6 -34.47 -4.23 1.61
C ALA A 6 -33.00 -4.68 1.69
N THR A 7 -32.49 -5.11 0.56
CA THR A 7 -31.07 -5.47 0.39
C THR A 7 -30.47 -4.48 -0.60
N TRP A 8 -29.34 -3.94 -0.25
CA TRP A 8 -28.57 -3.07 -1.12
C TRP A 8 -27.12 -3.55 -1.15
N GLY A 9 -26.48 -3.51 -2.29
CA GLY A 9 -25.13 -3.98 -2.47
C GLY A 9 -24.30 -3.03 -3.33
N THR A 10 -23.00 -3.05 -3.12
CA THR A 10 -21.99 -2.35 -3.92
C THR A 10 -20.84 -3.26 -4.21
N GLU A 11 -20.20 -3.04 -5.36
CA GLU A 11 -19.01 -3.77 -5.78
C GLU A 11 -17.91 -2.77 -6.16
N THR A 12 -16.69 -3.10 -5.82
CA THR A 12 -15.51 -2.33 -6.21
C THR A 12 -14.32 -3.24 -6.48
N LYS A 13 -13.48 -2.84 -7.41
CA LYS A 13 -12.23 -3.55 -7.70
C LYS A 13 -11.19 -3.23 -6.64
N VAL A 14 -10.51 -4.25 -6.15
CA VAL A 14 -9.36 -4.15 -5.24
C VAL A 14 -8.22 -4.99 -5.78
N TYR A 15 -7.02 -4.74 -5.30
CA TYR A 15 -5.82 -5.44 -5.78
C TYR A 15 -5.09 -6.10 -4.63
N ASP A 16 -4.61 -7.31 -4.85
CA ASP A 16 -3.78 -8.03 -3.90
C ASP A 16 -2.30 -7.55 -3.95
N SER A 17 -1.46 -8.13 -3.10
CA SER A 17 -0.02 -7.81 -3.04
C SER A 17 0.76 -8.19 -4.30
N PHE A 18 0.20 -9.05 -5.15
CA PHE A 18 0.75 -9.41 -6.47
C PHE A 18 0.18 -8.56 -7.60
N GLY A 19 -0.80 -7.67 -7.30
CA GLY A 19 -1.47 -6.83 -8.28
C GLY A 19 -2.57 -7.54 -9.07
N ASN A 20 -3.04 -8.72 -8.61
CA ASN A 20 -4.20 -9.36 -9.19
C ASN A 20 -5.46 -8.59 -8.79
N GLU A 21 -6.40 -8.50 -9.73
CA GLU A 21 -7.69 -7.85 -9.52
C GLU A 21 -8.65 -8.79 -8.80
N HIS A 22 -9.31 -8.28 -7.77
CA HIS A 22 -10.37 -8.95 -7.02
C HIS A 22 -11.61 -8.07 -6.99
N MET A 23 -12.78 -8.69 -6.94
CA MET A 23 -14.05 -7.98 -6.80
C MET A 23 -14.50 -8.03 -5.33
N LEU A 24 -14.37 -6.88 -4.64
CA LEU A 24 -14.93 -6.71 -3.30
C LEU A 24 -16.40 -6.36 -3.42
N SER A 25 -17.27 -7.19 -2.87
CA SER A 25 -18.71 -6.93 -2.76
C SER A 25 -19.11 -6.74 -1.30
N VAL A 26 -19.90 -5.71 -1.04
CA VAL A 26 -20.50 -5.45 0.27
C VAL A 26 -22.00 -5.32 0.08
N SER A 27 -22.78 -6.16 0.75
CA SER A 27 -24.23 -6.11 0.73
C SER A 27 -24.78 -5.83 2.12
N PHE A 28 -25.85 -5.03 2.17
CA PHE A 28 -26.55 -4.66 3.40
C PHE A 28 -27.96 -5.19 3.36
N THR A 29 -28.38 -5.91 4.38
CA THR A 29 -29.73 -6.41 4.54
C THR A 29 -30.29 -5.91 5.87
N ARG A 30 -31.49 -5.35 5.86
CA ARG A 30 -32.10 -4.83 7.08
C ARG A 30 -32.38 -5.96 8.07
N VAL A 31 -32.02 -5.78 9.34
CA VAL A 31 -32.30 -6.75 10.40
C VAL A 31 -33.79 -6.68 10.74
N PRO A 32 -34.53 -7.77 10.62
CA PRO A 32 -35.97 -7.79 10.93
C PRO A 32 -36.25 -7.40 12.39
N GLY A 33 -37.29 -6.58 12.59
CA GLY A 33 -37.69 -6.15 13.94
C GLY A 33 -36.88 -4.98 14.51
N THR A 34 -35.94 -4.45 13.75
CA THR A 34 -35.14 -3.26 14.11
C THR A 34 -35.32 -2.16 13.08
N ASN A 35 -35.21 -0.89 13.52
CA ASN A 35 -35.35 0.23 12.59
C ASN A 35 -33.99 0.73 12.06
N ASN A 36 -32.92 0.57 12.82
CA ASN A 36 -31.65 1.22 12.57
C ASN A 36 -30.48 0.22 12.49
N GLN A 37 -30.77 -1.08 12.29
CA GLN A 37 -29.74 -2.11 12.19
C GLN A 37 -29.75 -2.78 10.81
N TRP A 38 -28.55 -2.96 10.28
CA TRP A 38 -28.33 -3.63 9.01
C TRP A 38 -27.26 -4.70 9.19
N GLN A 39 -27.54 -5.88 8.69
CA GLN A 39 -26.55 -6.91 8.52
C GLN A 39 -25.79 -6.63 7.22
N ALA A 40 -24.50 -6.44 7.33
CA ALA A 40 -23.60 -6.29 6.21
C ALA A 40 -22.86 -7.61 5.97
N THR A 41 -22.70 -7.98 4.70
CA THR A 41 -21.93 -9.14 4.26
C THR A 41 -20.86 -8.69 3.30
N VAL A 42 -19.62 -9.08 3.55
CA VAL A 42 -18.45 -8.76 2.72
C VAL A 42 -17.96 -10.04 2.05
N ASN A 43 -17.76 -9.98 0.75
CA ASN A 43 -17.16 -11.06 -0.01
C ASN A 43 -16.05 -10.50 -0.91
N VAL A 44 -14.97 -11.25 -1.07
CA VAL A 44 -13.95 -11.00 -2.08
C VAL A 44 -14.04 -12.13 -3.08
N ASP A 45 -14.32 -11.79 -4.33
CA ASP A 45 -14.67 -12.69 -5.43
C ASP A 45 -15.86 -13.62 -5.10
N ALA A 46 -16.84 -13.68 -5.97
CA ALA A 46 -18.04 -14.48 -5.72
C ALA A 46 -17.75 -15.98 -5.57
N GLU A 47 -16.71 -16.48 -6.25
CA GLU A 47 -16.27 -17.87 -6.20
C GLU A 47 -15.60 -18.23 -4.87
N ASN A 48 -14.99 -17.26 -4.21
CA ASN A 48 -14.25 -17.42 -2.94
C ASN A 48 -15.00 -16.80 -1.75
N ALA A 49 -16.29 -16.52 -1.89
CA ALA A 49 -17.09 -15.91 -0.83
C ALA A 49 -17.06 -16.68 0.49
N ALA A 50 -16.99 -18.02 0.44
CA ALA A 50 -16.89 -18.87 1.62
C ALA A 50 -15.51 -18.79 2.32
N GLU A 51 -14.49 -18.29 1.63
CA GLU A 51 -13.13 -18.14 2.14
C GLU A 51 -12.84 -16.72 2.63
N THR A 52 -13.76 -15.78 2.38
CA THR A 52 -13.65 -14.43 2.91
C THR A 52 -14.02 -14.41 4.39
N MET A 53 -13.10 -14.01 5.21
CA MET A 53 -13.32 -13.85 6.65
C MET A 53 -13.25 -12.37 7.01
N THR A 54 -14.17 -11.91 7.85
CA THR A 54 -14.17 -10.52 8.33
C THR A 54 -14.10 -10.46 9.84
N ARG A 55 -13.47 -9.40 10.32
CA ARG A 55 -13.54 -9.02 11.73
C ARG A 55 -13.70 -7.51 11.85
N VAL A 56 -14.34 -7.07 12.90
CA VAL A 56 -14.52 -5.66 13.20
C VAL A 56 -13.36 -5.17 14.06
N GLY A 57 -12.64 -4.16 13.53
CA GLY A 57 -11.53 -3.51 14.22
C GLY A 57 -10.23 -4.34 14.25
N LEU A 58 -9.28 -3.85 15.04
CA LEU A 58 -7.94 -4.46 15.20
C LEU A 58 -7.90 -5.59 16.25
N GLY A 59 -9.05 -6.19 16.58
CA GLY A 59 -9.13 -7.30 17.55
C GLY A 59 -8.37 -8.54 17.11
N THR A 60 -7.91 -9.34 18.08
CA THR A 60 -7.12 -10.55 17.89
C THR A 60 -7.92 -11.79 17.53
N THR A 61 -9.23 -11.71 17.41
CA THR A 61 -10.10 -12.84 17.09
C THR A 61 -10.21 -12.94 15.57
N ASP A 62 -9.74 -14.04 15.00
CA ASP A 62 -9.98 -14.37 13.60
C ASP A 62 -11.48 -14.50 13.40
N GLY A 63 -12.05 -13.61 12.61
CA GLY A 63 -13.44 -13.71 12.18
C GLY A 63 -13.61 -14.96 11.34
N VAL A 64 -14.59 -15.79 11.69
CA VAL A 64 -14.93 -17.00 10.95
C VAL A 64 -16.09 -16.72 9.98
N GLU A 65 -16.63 -15.53 10.04
CA GLU A 65 -17.81 -15.13 9.28
C GLU A 65 -17.55 -13.87 8.45
N ASN A 66 -18.19 -13.75 7.33
CA ASN A 66 -18.12 -12.59 6.45
C ASN A 66 -19.23 -11.57 6.71
N THR A 67 -19.88 -11.62 7.87
CA THR A 67 -21.00 -10.79 8.26
C THR A 67 -20.73 -9.97 9.51
N PHE A 68 -21.34 -8.80 9.58
CA PHE A 68 -21.31 -7.92 10.74
C PHE A 68 -22.59 -7.07 10.79
N VAL A 69 -22.91 -6.50 11.95
CA VAL A 69 -24.10 -5.66 12.14
C VAL A 69 -23.68 -4.21 12.29
N VAL A 70 -24.25 -3.37 11.44
CA VAL A 70 -24.11 -1.91 11.48
C VAL A 70 -25.34 -1.31 12.13
N THR A 71 -25.12 -0.49 13.15
CA THR A 71 -26.19 0.22 13.87
C THR A 71 -26.06 1.71 13.63
N PHE A 72 -27.18 2.36 13.30
CA PHE A 72 -27.28 3.80 13.14
C PHE A 72 -28.06 4.43 14.30
N ASP A 73 -27.81 5.69 14.59
CA ASP A 73 -28.60 6.47 15.51
C ASP A 73 -29.91 6.99 14.86
N ASN A 74 -30.74 7.67 15.65
CA ASN A 74 -32.02 8.21 15.14
C ASN A 74 -31.84 9.36 14.12
N PHE A 75 -30.62 9.86 13.95
CA PHE A 75 -30.27 10.86 12.95
C PHE A 75 -29.62 10.24 11.70
N GLY A 76 -29.53 8.92 11.64
CA GLY A 76 -28.93 8.19 10.52
C GLY A 76 -27.41 8.16 10.51
N ARG A 77 -26.76 8.56 11.62
CA ARG A 77 -25.32 8.53 11.75
C ARG A 77 -24.85 7.17 12.26
N LEU A 78 -23.66 6.73 11.85
CA LEU A 78 -23.05 5.51 12.35
C LEU A 78 -22.91 5.55 13.88
N GLN A 79 -23.45 4.55 14.57
CA GLN A 79 -23.41 4.41 16.01
C GLN A 79 -22.46 3.31 16.45
N SER A 80 -22.52 2.14 15.83
CA SER A 80 -21.65 1.01 16.14
C SER A 80 -21.60 0.01 14.99
N VAL A 81 -20.53 -0.77 14.97
CA VAL A 81 -20.41 -1.96 14.11
C VAL A 81 -19.97 -3.11 15.00
N THR A 82 -20.68 -4.23 14.90
CA THR A 82 -20.43 -5.42 15.73
C THR A 82 -20.26 -6.64 14.84
N ASP A 83 -19.35 -7.54 15.21
CA ASP A 83 -19.27 -8.87 14.62
C ASP A 83 -20.36 -9.81 15.20
N SER A 84 -20.38 -11.07 14.76
CA SER A 84 -21.32 -12.09 15.24
C SER A 84 -21.15 -12.42 16.74
N ALA A 85 -19.96 -12.20 17.29
CA ALA A 85 -19.68 -12.39 18.72
C ALA A 85 -20.07 -11.16 19.58
N GLY A 86 -20.54 -10.07 18.95
CA GLY A 86 -20.91 -8.83 19.63
C GLY A 86 -19.72 -7.93 19.99
N ASN A 87 -18.53 -8.19 19.46
CA ASN A 87 -17.38 -7.33 19.68
C ASN A 87 -17.56 -6.00 18.94
N VAL A 88 -17.36 -4.92 19.64
CA VAL A 88 -17.37 -3.56 19.10
C VAL A 88 -15.95 -3.04 19.15
N THR A 89 -15.41 -2.64 18.01
CA THR A 89 -14.10 -1.98 18.03
C THR A 89 -14.15 -0.67 17.26
N ASN A 90 -13.75 0.36 17.95
CA ASN A 90 -13.44 1.66 17.38
C ASN A 90 -12.14 2.17 17.99
N GLU A 91 -11.19 2.54 17.18
CA GLU A 91 -10.04 3.33 17.61
C GLU A 91 -10.35 4.81 17.40
N ASN A 92 -10.32 5.61 18.45
CA ASN A 92 -10.57 7.05 18.38
C ASN A 92 -11.88 7.43 17.66
N GLY A 93 -12.93 6.60 17.75
CA GLY A 93 -14.20 6.81 17.08
C GLY A 93 -14.23 6.39 15.61
N GLN A 94 -13.11 6.01 15.00
CA GLN A 94 -13.06 5.49 13.64
C GLN A 94 -13.37 4.00 13.63
N VAL A 95 -14.21 3.57 12.70
CA VAL A 95 -14.62 2.17 12.54
C VAL A 95 -14.04 1.61 11.25
N SER A 96 -13.31 0.52 11.37
CA SER A 96 -12.82 -0.25 10.23
C SER A 96 -13.18 -1.72 10.37
N ILE A 97 -13.31 -2.39 9.24
CA ILE A 97 -13.47 -3.83 9.12
C ILE A 97 -12.23 -4.36 8.44
N GLN A 98 -11.73 -5.49 8.93
CA GLN A 98 -10.69 -6.24 8.25
C GLN A 98 -11.32 -7.40 7.50
N ALA A 99 -11.10 -7.48 6.20
CA ALA A 99 -11.46 -8.60 5.36
C ALA A 99 -10.20 -9.37 4.97
N SER A 100 -10.16 -10.66 5.27
CA SER A 100 -9.10 -11.58 4.86
C SER A 100 -9.59 -12.50 3.77
N PHE A 101 -8.81 -12.69 2.73
CA PHE A 101 -9.14 -13.56 1.58
C PHE A 101 -7.88 -14.28 1.08
N ASN A 102 -8.08 -15.39 0.37
CA ASN A 102 -6.99 -16.15 -0.22
C ASN A 102 -6.43 -15.45 -1.45
N VAL A 103 -5.10 -15.48 -1.59
CA VAL A 103 -4.38 -14.85 -2.72
C VAL A 103 -3.98 -15.93 -3.70
N PRO A 104 -4.54 -15.96 -4.92
CA PRO A 104 -4.18 -16.92 -5.96
C PRO A 104 -2.71 -16.81 -6.36
N GLY A 105 -2.03 -17.94 -6.47
CA GLY A 105 -0.61 -17.97 -6.86
C GLY A 105 0.39 -17.66 -5.75
N GLY A 106 -0.08 -17.37 -4.54
CA GLY A 106 0.79 -17.25 -3.36
C GLY A 106 1.32 -18.59 -2.90
N ASN A 107 2.54 -18.61 -2.36
CA ASN A 107 3.08 -19.83 -1.73
C ASN A 107 2.30 -20.12 -0.43
N PRO A 108 1.85 -21.37 -0.24
CA PRO A 108 1.25 -21.78 1.02
C PRO A 108 2.21 -21.58 2.19
N ASP A 109 1.65 -21.46 3.40
CA ASP A 109 2.44 -21.47 4.63
C ASP A 109 3.06 -22.86 4.91
N ALA A 110 3.82 -22.98 6.01
CA ALA A 110 4.48 -24.24 6.40
C ALA A 110 3.48 -25.37 6.70
N GLU A 111 2.25 -25.05 7.03
CA GLU A 111 1.13 -25.94 7.32
C GLU A 111 0.32 -26.32 6.07
N GLY A 112 0.64 -25.69 4.91
CA GLY A 112 -0.04 -25.94 3.64
C GLY A 112 -1.30 -25.10 3.42
N ASN A 113 -1.58 -24.08 4.27
CA ASN A 113 -2.70 -23.19 4.07
C ASN A 113 -2.37 -22.16 2.96
N PRO A 114 -3.36 -21.76 2.15
CA PRO A 114 -3.15 -20.78 1.11
C PRO A 114 -2.71 -19.42 1.69
N LEU A 115 -1.88 -18.70 0.96
CA LEU A 115 -1.51 -17.34 1.35
C LEU A 115 -2.76 -16.48 1.48
N ARG A 116 -2.91 -15.81 2.61
CA ARG A 116 -4.02 -14.89 2.87
C ARG A 116 -3.52 -13.46 2.93
N GLN A 117 -4.31 -12.57 2.35
CA GLN A 117 -4.12 -11.13 2.48
C GLN A 117 -5.27 -10.53 3.28
N THR A 118 -4.95 -9.53 4.09
CA THR A 118 -5.94 -8.74 4.84
C THR A 118 -6.00 -7.33 4.26
N MET A 119 -7.21 -6.84 4.02
CA MET A 119 -7.47 -5.44 3.68
C MET A 119 -8.30 -4.76 4.76
N ASN A 120 -8.12 -3.46 4.94
CA ASN A 120 -8.92 -2.65 5.83
C ASN A 120 -9.98 -1.89 5.04
N ILE A 121 -11.24 -2.05 5.43
CA ILE A 121 -12.38 -1.31 4.89
C ILE A 121 -12.80 -0.28 5.94
N ASN A 122 -12.52 0.99 5.67
CA ASN A 122 -12.88 2.06 6.58
C ASN A 122 -14.34 2.47 6.34
N LEU A 123 -15.17 2.36 7.37
CA LEU A 123 -16.58 2.72 7.34
C LEU A 123 -16.84 4.15 7.81
N GLY A 124 -15.83 4.82 8.34
CA GLY A 124 -15.89 6.21 8.80
C GLY A 124 -15.86 6.35 10.32
N THR A 125 -16.34 7.50 10.79
CA THR A 125 -16.26 7.90 12.22
C THR A 125 -17.63 7.90 12.86
N ILE A 126 -17.75 7.33 14.05
CA ILE A 126 -18.99 7.31 14.83
C ILE A 126 -19.50 8.74 15.05
N GLY A 127 -20.79 8.93 14.81
CA GLY A 127 -21.47 10.21 14.97
C GLY A 127 -21.22 11.25 13.88
N SER A 128 -20.31 10.96 12.93
CA SER A 128 -20.06 11.83 11.77
C SER A 128 -21.02 11.54 10.62
N ILE A 129 -21.19 12.53 9.74
CA ILE A 129 -21.87 12.40 8.45
C ILE A 129 -20.91 12.57 7.28
N GLU A 130 -19.67 12.98 7.54
CA GLU A 130 -18.65 13.19 6.52
C GLU A 130 -17.76 11.96 6.40
N ASN A 131 -17.57 11.48 5.19
CA ASN A 131 -16.74 10.30 4.87
C ASN A 131 -17.10 9.07 5.72
N THR A 132 -18.37 8.90 6.03
CA THR A 132 -18.92 7.85 6.90
C THR A 132 -20.15 7.25 6.25
N ILE A 133 -20.39 5.96 6.46
CA ILE A 133 -21.66 5.34 6.05
C ILE A 133 -22.79 5.92 6.89
N THR A 134 -23.91 6.23 6.23
CA THR A 134 -25.07 6.86 6.84
C THR A 134 -26.36 6.18 6.38
N GLN A 135 -27.40 6.29 7.18
CA GLN A 135 -28.74 5.80 6.86
C GLN A 135 -29.71 6.97 6.73
N PHE A 136 -30.24 7.18 5.52
CA PHE A 136 -31.30 8.15 5.24
C PHE A 136 -32.46 7.51 4.46
N ALA A 137 -33.61 8.14 4.46
CA ALA A 137 -34.80 7.68 3.74
C ALA A 137 -34.74 8.09 2.24
N GLU A 138 -33.59 7.86 1.60
CA GLU A 138 -33.36 8.16 0.19
C GLU A 138 -32.79 6.93 -0.54
N SER A 139 -32.59 7.04 -1.85
CA SER A 139 -31.97 5.99 -2.66
C SER A 139 -30.55 5.70 -2.16
N SER A 140 -30.25 4.42 -1.95
CA SER A 140 -28.94 3.99 -1.49
C SER A 140 -27.88 4.24 -2.55
N SER A 141 -26.74 4.81 -2.15
CA SER A 141 -25.57 4.97 -3.00
C SER A 141 -24.32 4.70 -2.19
N THR A 142 -23.30 4.11 -2.83
CA THR A 142 -21.98 3.95 -2.21
C THR A 142 -20.91 4.24 -3.23
N LYS A 143 -19.88 4.93 -2.77
CA LYS A 143 -18.69 5.22 -3.55
C LYS A 143 -17.46 5.03 -2.66
N ALA A 144 -16.49 4.26 -3.12
CA ALA A 144 -15.16 4.26 -2.51
C ALA A 144 -14.45 5.58 -2.85
N PHE A 145 -14.00 6.31 -1.84
CA PHE A 145 -13.31 7.59 -2.03
C PHE A 145 -11.80 7.42 -2.24
N TYR A 146 -11.23 6.35 -1.71
CA TYR A 146 -9.80 6.11 -1.75
C TYR A 146 -9.50 4.60 -1.81
N GLN A 147 -8.53 4.27 -2.65
CA GLN A 147 -7.99 2.91 -2.78
C GLN A 147 -6.49 3.03 -2.95
N ASP A 148 -5.72 2.29 -2.17
CA ASP A 148 -4.26 2.28 -2.16
C ASP A 148 -3.64 1.11 -2.95
N GLY A 149 -4.46 0.18 -3.43
CA GLY A 149 -4.04 -0.93 -4.27
C GLY A 149 -3.82 -0.52 -5.73
N TYR A 150 -2.83 -1.14 -6.39
CA TYR A 150 -2.51 -0.95 -7.81
C TYR A 150 -2.42 -2.27 -8.53
N THR A 151 -2.75 -2.27 -9.82
CA THR A 151 -2.49 -3.42 -10.69
C THR A 151 -0.99 -3.72 -10.78
N MET A 152 -0.66 -4.95 -11.15
CA MET A 152 0.72 -5.31 -11.47
C MET A 152 1.29 -4.37 -12.53
N GLY A 153 2.49 -3.83 -12.27
CA GLY A 153 3.22 -2.97 -13.19
C GLY A 153 4.63 -3.51 -13.43
N TYR A 154 5.10 -3.45 -14.68
CA TYR A 154 6.52 -3.68 -15.00
C TYR A 154 7.25 -2.34 -15.09
N LEU A 155 8.56 -2.37 -14.81
CA LEU A 155 9.40 -1.17 -14.91
C LEU A 155 9.48 -0.72 -16.37
N ASP A 156 8.94 0.47 -16.66
CA ASP A 156 8.92 1.07 -17.99
C ASP A 156 10.13 1.99 -18.20
N ASN A 157 10.44 2.81 -17.20
CA ASN A 157 11.56 3.74 -17.23
C ASN A 157 12.12 3.99 -15.83
N PHE A 158 13.28 4.63 -15.73
CA PHE A 158 13.83 5.09 -14.46
C PHE A 158 14.41 6.49 -14.60
N LYS A 159 14.49 7.22 -13.49
CA LYS A 159 15.12 8.53 -13.37
C LYS A 159 16.09 8.53 -12.20
N ILE A 160 17.17 9.28 -12.32
CA ILE A 160 18.15 9.46 -11.25
C ILE A 160 18.14 10.95 -10.90
N ASP A 161 17.94 11.27 -9.64
CA ASP A 161 17.99 12.66 -9.18
C ASP A 161 19.41 13.07 -8.77
N ALA A 162 19.58 14.37 -8.47
CA ALA A 162 20.87 14.91 -8.07
C ALA A 162 21.41 14.35 -6.74
N SER A 163 20.55 13.74 -5.91
CA SER A 163 20.94 13.06 -4.67
C SER A 163 21.29 11.58 -4.89
N GLY A 164 21.18 11.11 -6.14
CA GLY A 164 21.50 9.74 -6.53
C GLY A 164 20.36 8.75 -6.28
N ILE A 165 19.15 9.19 -5.96
CA ILE A 165 18.01 8.31 -5.81
C ILE A 165 17.54 7.88 -7.20
N ILE A 166 17.45 6.57 -7.39
CA ILE A 166 16.94 5.94 -8.61
C ILE A 166 15.44 5.70 -8.41
N THR A 167 14.62 6.43 -9.16
CA THR A 167 13.15 6.29 -9.13
C THR A 167 12.69 5.54 -10.36
N GLY A 168 12.07 4.38 -10.18
CA GLY A 168 11.42 3.62 -11.22
C GLY A 168 10.05 4.19 -11.55
N VAL A 169 9.73 4.24 -12.83
CA VAL A 169 8.40 4.56 -13.38
C VAL A 169 7.82 3.27 -13.92
N TYR A 170 6.67 2.86 -13.42
CA TYR A 170 6.03 1.60 -13.77
C TYR A 170 4.86 1.79 -14.74
N SER A 171 4.57 0.76 -15.54
CA SER A 171 3.50 0.78 -16.54
C SER A 171 2.10 1.01 -15.97
N ASN A 172 1.89 0.77 -14.69
CA ASN A 172 0.65 1.07 -13.96
C ASN A 172 0.57 2.52 -13.47
N GLY A 173 1.50 3.39 -13.89
CA GLY A 173 1.55 4.81 -13.51
C GLY A 173 2.15 5.10 -12.13
N THR A 174 2.57 4.08 -11.38
CA THR A 174 3.22 4.29 -10.10
C THR A 174 4.69 4.66 -10.26
N THR A 175 5.22 5.42 -9.31
CA THR A 175 6.66 5.73 -9.20
C THR A 175 7.18 5.25 -7.87
N ARG A 176 8.36 4.64 -7.85
CA ARG A 176 8.91 4.06 -6.64
C ARG A 176 10.43 4.21 -6.61
N ALA A 177 10.98 4.60 -5.46
CA ALA A 177 12.43 4.56 -5.26
C ALA A 177 12.90 3.09 -5.23
N ILE A 178 13.78 2.72 -6.15
CA ILE A 178 14.30 1.34 -6.29
C ILE A 178 15.73 1.20 -5.78
N GLY A 179 16.44 2.30 -5.61
CA GLY A 179 17.81 2.29 -5.09
C GLY A 179 18.38 3.68 -4.95
N GLN A 180 19.61 3.75 -4.46
CA GLN A 180 20.39 4.99 -4.38
C GLN A 180 21.84 4.72 -4.73
N ILE A 181 22.45 5.62 -5.50
CA ILE A 181 23.87 5.55 -5.85
C ILE A 181 24.69 5.99 -4.64
N ALA A 182 25.60 5.12 -4.20
CA ALA A 182 26.56 5.43 -3.17
C ALA A 182 27.79 6.10 -3.80
N MET A 183 28.28 7.16 -3.18
CA MET A 183 29.52 7.84 -3.56
C MET A 183 30.61 7.59 -2.51
N ALA A 184 31.84 7.39 -2.97
CA ALA A 184 32.99 7.29 -2.11
C ALA A 184 33.92 8.47 -2.31
N SER A 185 34.40 9.07 -1.22
CA SER A 185 35.47 10.05 -1.23
C SER A 185 36.70 9.50 -0.48
N PHE A 186 37.88 9.86 -0.96
CA PHE A 186 39.14 9.41 -0.41
C PHE A 186 39.98 10.62 0.03
N THR A 187 40.78 10.47 1.07
CA THR A 187 41.67 11.53 1.56
C THR A 187 42.72 11.89 0.51
N ASN A 188 43.22 10.89 -0.23
CA ASN A 188 44.14 11.08 -1.35
C ASN A 188 43.65 10.26 -2.56
N GLN A 189 43.00 10.91 -3.49
CA GLN A 189 42.45 10.26 -4.71
C GLN A 189 43.57 9.74 -5.64
N ASN A 190 44.72 10.42 -5.66
CA ASN A 190 45.87 10.00 -6.49
C ASN A 190 46.55 8.71 -5.96
N GLY A 191 46.23 8.31 -4.74
CA GLY A 191 46.70 7.06 -4.15
C GLY A 191 45.87 5.83 -4.51
N LEU A 192 44.81 5.99 -5.29
CA LEU A 192 43.98 4.86 -5.77
C LEU A 192 44.76 4.07 -6.82
N GLU A 193 44.68 2.73 -6.76
CA GLU A 193 45.27 1.83 -7.74
C GLU A 193 44.24 1.50 -8.85
N LYS A 194 44.66 1.60 -10.11
CA LYS A 194 43.82 1.20 -11.26
C LYS A 194 43.69 -0.32 -11.31
N ALA A 195 42.45 -0.82 -11.32
CA ALA A 195 42.16 -2.25 -11.42
C ALA A 195 41.70 -2.71 -12.82
N GLY A 196 41.65 -1.78 -13.79
CA GLY A 196 41.13 -2.03 -15.14
C GLY A 196 39.66 -1.59 -15.29
N ASP A 197 39.15 -1.54 -16.53
CA ASP A 197 37.76 -1.21 -16.87
C ASP A 197 37.22 0.06 -16.18
N ASN A 198 38.03 1.10 -16.06
CA ASN A 198 37.76 2.35 -15.31
C ASN A 198 37.43 2.14 -13.82
N THR A 199 37.82 1.01 -13.23
CA THR A 199 37.67 0.75 -11.80
C THR A 199 38.96 1.03 -11.03
N TYR A 200 38.79 1.41 -9.76
CA TYR A 200 39.86 1.73 -8.84
C TYR A 200 39.72 0.95 -7.53
N VAL A 201 40.83 0.60 -6.92
CA VAL A 201 40.92 -0.08 -5.62
C VAL A 201 41.58 0.83 -4.62
N ALA A 202 41.10 0.83 -3.39
CA ALA A 202 41.72 1.57 -2.30
C ALA A 202 43.10 0.97 -1.97
N SER A 203 44.10 1.82 -1.78
CA SER A 203 45.42 1.45 -1.34
C SER A 203 45.76 2.07 0.03
N ASN A 204 46.89 1.67 0.62
CA ASN A 204 47.37 2.30 1.84
C ASN A 204 47.62 3.81 1.68
N ASN A 205 47.90 4.28 0.47
CA ASN A 205 48.16 5.68 0.16
C ASN A 205 46.88 6.49 -0.12
N SER A 206 45.77 5.85 -0.49
CA SER A 206 44.50 6.53 -0.72
C SER A 206 43.72 6.83 0.57
N GLY A 207 43.99 6.08 1.62
CA GLY A 207 43.18 6.06 2.83
C GLY A 207 41.89 5.25 2.66
N LEU A 208 41.09 5.18 3.72
CA LEU A 208 39.84 4.48 3.73
C LEU A 208 38.76 5.23 2.93
N ALA A 209 37.90 4.48 2.25
CA ALA A 209 36.75 5.04 1.54
C ALA A 209 35.71 5.64 2.52
N ASN A 210 35.43 6.92 2.37
CA ASN A 210 34.33 7.57 3.07
C ASN A 210 33.06 7.47 2.19
N ILE A 211 32.24 6.44 2.43
CA ILE A 211 31.05 6.15 1.66
C ILE A 211 29.87 7.00 2.17
N GLY A 212 29.06 7.52 1.25
CA GLY A 212 27.87 8.30 1.58
C GLY A 212 27.04 8.61 0.35
N THR A 213 26.03 9.46 0.53
CA THR A 213 25.13 9.88 -0.53
C THR A 213 25.65 11.12 -1.25
N SER A 214 25.20 11.31 -2.49
CA SER A 214 25.49 12.51 -3.29
C SER A 214 25.03 13.79 -2.57
N GLY A 215 25.78 14.87 -2.71
CA GLY A 215 25.45 16.18 -2.14
C GLY A 215 25.72 16.34 -0.64
N VAL A 216 26.20 15.29 0.05
CA VAL A 216 26.45 15.31 1.50
C VAL A 216 27.94 15.18 1.81
N ALA A 217 28.43 15.90 2.84
CA ALA A 217 29.78 15.81 3.37
C ALA A 217 30.87 16.01 2.28
N GLY A 218 30.72 17.02 1.44
CA GLY A 218 31.70 17.38 0.41
C GLY A 218 31.67 16.48 -0.83
N LYS A 219 30.75 15.55 -0.92
CA LYS A 219 30.51 14.78 -2.14
C LYS A 219 29.68 15.60 -3.13
N GLY A 220 30.07 15.59 -4.41
CA GLY A 220 29.38 16.31 -5.47
C GLY A 220 27.94 15.84 -5.68
N SER A 221 27.12 16.64 -6.37
CA SER A 221 25.81 16.22 -6.84
C SER A 221 25.94 15.47 -8.16
N LEU A 222 25.04 14.52 -8.38
CA LEU A 222 24.95 13.80 -9.66
C LEU A 222 24.21 14.67 -10.69
N LEU A 223 24.63 14.56 -11.94
CA LEU A 223 23.94 15.14 -13.08
C LEU A 223 23.56 14.02 -14.04
N ASP A 224 22.26 13.83 -14.21
CA ASP A 224 21.72 12.81 -15.11
C ASP A 224 21.92 13.22 -16.59
N GLY A 225 22.20 12.24 -17.44
CA GLY A 225 22.35 12.42 -18.88
C GLY A 225 23.59 13.20 -19.31
N ALA A 226 24.58 13.40 -18.43
CA ALA A 226 25.83 14.08 -18.73
C ALA A 226 27.02 13.12 -18.62
N LEU A 227 28.01 13.31 -19.49
CA LEU A 227 29.33 12.65 -19.37
C LEU A 227 30.26 13.56 -18.57
N GLU A 228 31.02 12.95 -17.66
CA GLU A 228 32.04 13.66 -16.92
C GLU A 228 33.13 14.16 -17.89
N MET A 229 33.40 15.45 -17.87
CA MET A 229 34.48 16.04 -18.64
C MET A 229 35.82 15.66 -18.01
N SER A 230 36.86 15.41 -18.85
CA SER A 230 38.20 15.16 -18.37
C SER A 230 38.78 16.41 -17.66
N ASN A 231 39.24 16.27 -16.44
CA ASN A 231 39.96 17.31 -15.70
C ASN A 231 41.48 17.42 -16.10
N VAL A 232 41.86 16.73 -17.17
CA VAL A 232 43.26 16.78 -17.65
C VAL A 232 43.49 18.11 -18.34
N ASP A 233 44.36 18.95 -17.74
CA ASP A 233 44.86 20.12 -18.41
C ASP A 233 45.86 19.69 -19.47
N LEU A 234 45.45 19.78 -20.73
CA LEU A 234 46.28 19.40 -21.88
C LEU A 234 47.57 20.27 -21.98
N THR A 235 47.57 21.46 -21.39
CA THR A 235 48.72 22.37 -21.43
C THR A 235 49.83 21.91 -20.49
N GLU A 236 49.48 21.34 -19.35
CA GLU A 236 50.42 20.83 -18.36
C GLU A 236 51.08 19.51 -18.79
N GLN A 237 50.33 18.70 -19.54
CA GLN A 237 50.85 17.42 -20.07
C GLN A 237 51.66 17.53 -21.36
N MET A 238 51.64 18.70 -22.01
CA MET A 238 52.45 18.95 -23.20
C MET A 238 53.79 19.66 -22.89
N THR A 239 54.06 19.96 -21.61
CA THR A 239 55.28 20.68 -21.17
C THR A 239 56.28 19.82 -20.40
N ASP A 240 56.06 18.50 -20.29
CA ASP A 240 57.03 17.53 -19.75
C ASP A 240 57.84 16.84 -20.87
#